data_e09727017c76eff1c81022d2a8dd8804
#
_entry.id   e09727017c76eff1c81022d2a8dd8804
#
_cell.length_a   1.000
_cell.length_b   1.000
_cell.length_c   1.000
_cell.angle_alpha   90.00
_cell.angle_beta   90.00
_cell.angle_gamma   90.00
#
_symmetry.space_group_name_H-M   'P 1'
#
loop_
_entity.id
_entity.type
_entity.pdbx_description
1 polymer ?
#
loop_
_entity_poly.entity_id
_entity_poly.type
_entity_poly.pdbx_seq_one_letter_code
_entity_poly.pdbx_strand_id
1 'polypeptide(L)'
;MKLGIYAAVITAFAIAASPALKAQDMPEAQDMPNPGKPCKSDREKFCPGLKPGDGKLGPCMKEHAAELSPECTAAAEAGKQARKAIRANCKADIAKFCADTPKERGAIGKCLESHASELESACGDAVKSRPGAKKA
;
A
#
# COMPACT_ATOMS: atom_id res chain seq x y z
N MET A 1 -28.07 17.99 70.68
CA MET A 1 -28.19 16.53 70.79
C MET A 1 -29.32 16.09 69.85
N LYS A 2 -29.06 15.63 68.65
CA LYS A 2 -29.99 14.84 67.80
C LYS A 2 -29.18 13.91 66.94
N LEU A 3 -29.22 12.61 67.32
CA LEU A 3 -28.67 11.53 66.51
C LEU A 3 -29.53 11.33 65.25
N GLY A 4 -28.94 11.44 64.10
CA GLY A 4 -29.54 11.05 62.83
C GLY A 4 -29.05 9.66 62.44
N ILE A 5 -29.97 8.72 62.39
CA ILE A 5 -29.74 7.32 62.00
C ILE A 5 -29.71 7.28 60.48
N TYR A 6 -28.55 7.03 59.86
CA TYR A 6 -28.45 6.78 58.44
C TYR A 6 -28.67 5.30 58.18
N ALA A 7 -29.83 4.97 57.63
CA ALA A 7 -30.15 3.64 57.11
C ALA A 7 -29.29 3.38 55.86
N ALA A 8 -28.42 2.35 55.92
CA ALA A 8 -27.65 1.87 54.81
C ALA A 8 -28.57 1.09 53.84
N VAL A 9 -28.82 1.63 52.68
CA VAL A 9 -29.49 0.92 51.57
C VAL A 9 -28.40 0.15 50.83
N ILE A 10 -28.34 -1.15 51.06
CA ILE A 10 -27.50 -2.08 50.29
C ILE A 10 -28.25 -2.37 48.97
N THR A 11 -27.87 -1.70 47.91
CA THR A 11 -28.30 -2.06 46.56
C THR A 11 -27.48 -3.25 46.04
N ALA A 12 -28.11 -4.39 45.94
CA ALA A 12 -27.55 -5.59 45.30
C ALA A 12 -27.30 -5.31 43.80
N PHE A 13 -26.04 -5.20 43.43
CA PHE A 13 -25.65 -5.10 42.03
C PHE A 13 -25.78 -6.51 41.42
N ALA A 14 -26.83 -6.72 40.61
CA ALA A 14 -26.96 -7.92 39.80
C ALA A 14 -25.86 -7.92 38.73
N ILE A 15 -24.90 -8.84 38.85
CA ILE A 15 -23.88 -9.11 37.84
C ILE A 15 -24.59 -9.78 36.67
N ALA A 16 -24.95 -9.01 35.63
CA ALA A 16 -25.40 -9.53 34.37
C ALA A 16 -24.22 -10.28 33.73
N ALA A 17 -24.36 -11.58 33.60
CA ALA A 17 -23.43 -12.42 32.84
C ALA A 17 -23.44 -11.95 31.39
N SER A 18 -22.37 -11.29 30.93
CA SER A 18 -22.15 -10.97 29.54
C SER A 18 -22.03 -12.28 28.74
N PRO A 19 -22.79 -12.43 27.64
CA PRO A 19 -22.57 -13.59 26.75
C PRO A 19 -21.16 -13.50 26.19
N ALA A 20 -20.36 -14.54 26.41
CA ALA A 20 -19.07 -14.69 25.77
C ALA A 20 -19.26 -14.60 24.25
N LEU A 21 -18.79 -13.51 23.64
CA LEU A 21 -18.65 -13.42 22.21
C LEU A 21 -17.74 -14.58 21.76
N LYS A 22 -18.30 -15.48 20.99
CA LYS A 22 -17.55 -16.57 20.38
C LYS A 22 -16.47 -15.94 19.50
N ALA A 23 -15.22 -16.23 19.79
CA ALA A 23 -14.02 -15.84 19.03
C ALA A 23 -13.91 -16.62 17.69
N GLN A 24 -15.00 -16.74 16.93
CA GLN A 24 -15.09 -17.56 15.72
C GLN A 24 -15.37 -16.78 14.44
N ASP A 25 -15.39 -15.43 14.51
CA ASP A 25 -15.61 -14.58 13.33
C ASP A 25 -14.45 -13.62 13.07
N MET A 26 -13.23 -14.02 13.44
CA MET A 26 -12.06 -13.35 12.91
C MET A 26 -11.78 -13.94 11.52
N PRO A 27 -11.85 -13.15 10.43
CA PRO A 27 -11.42 -13.63 9.12
C PRO A 27 -9.96 -14.12 9.26
N GLU A 28 -9.73 -15.32 8.78
CA GLU A 28 -8.41 -15.96 8.85
C GLU A 28 -7.35 -14.98 8.32
N ALA A 29 -6.22 -14.92 9.02
CA ALA A 29 -5.09 -14.03 8.73
C ALA A 29 -4.50 -14.16 7.29
N GLN A 30 -5.11 -14.98 6.44
CA GLN A 30 -4.73 -15.21 5.05
C GLN A 30 -5.27 -14.13 4.09
N ASP A 31 -6.25 -13.32 4.51
CA ASP A 31 -6.91 -12.32 3.64
C ASP A 31 -6.50 -10.88 3.98
N MET A 32 -5.56 -10.68 4.90
CA MET A 32 -5.03 -9.34 5.15
C MET A 32 -4.18 -8.88 3.96
N PRO A 33 -4.50 -7.72 3.34
CA PRO A 33 -3.70 -7.16 2.27
C PRO A 33 -2.25 -7.02 2.74
N ASN A 34 -1.31 -7.67 2.05
CA ASN A 34 0.11 -7.56 2.38
C ASN A 34 0.55 -6.12 2.09
N PRO A 35 0.92 -5.29 3.11
CA PRO A 35 1.23 -3.88 2.92
C PRO A 35 2.41 -3.64 1.97
N GLY A 36 3.23 -4.66 1.72
CA GLY A 36 4.34 -4.61 0.76
C GLY A 36 3.97 -4.97 -0.68
N LYS A 37 2.80 -5.58 -0.90
CA LYS A 37 2.37 -6.03 -2.24
C LYS A 37 0.85 -5.95 -2.40
N PRO A 38 0.27 -4.76 -2.41
CA PRO A 38 -1.18 -4.54 -2.35
C PRO A 38 -1.97 -5.22 -3.48
N CYS A 39 -1.35 -5.49 -4.62
CA CYS A 39 -2.00 -6.17 -5.74
C CYS A 39 -1.66 -7.67 -5.84
N LYS A 40 -1.13 -8.31 -4.80
CA LYS A 40 -0.72 -9.72 -4.91
C LYS A 40 -1.92 -10.64 -5.08
N SER A 41 -2.91 -10.52 -4.23
CA SER A 41 -4.16 -11.30 -4.24
C SER A 41 -4.95 -11.09 -5.54
N ASP A 42 -5.14 -9.85 -5.95
CA ASP A 42 -5.85 -9.53 -7.20
C ASP A 42 -5.13 -10.10 -8.42
N ARG A 43 -3.81 -10.01 -8.45
CA ARG A 43 -3.02 -10.59 -9.52
C ARG A 43 -3.17 -12.11 -9.57
N GLU A 44 -3.12 -12.78 -8.44
CA GLU A 44 -3.27 -14.24 -8.36
C GLU A 44 -4.69 -14.68 -8.76
N LYS A 45 -5.69 -13.88 -8.43
CA LYS A 45 -7.10 -14.12 -8.74
C LYS A 45 -7.42 -13.90 -10.22
N PHE A 46 -7.05 -12.75 -10.76
CA PHE A 46 -7.48 -12.31 -12.09
C PHE A 46 -6.44 -12.56 -13.19
N CYS A 47 -5.16 -12.64 -12.85
CA CYS A 47 -4.07 -12.76 -13.81
C CYS A 47 -3.09 -13.88 -13.42
N PRO A 48 -3.57 -15.11 -13.20
CA PRO A 48 -2.74 -16.22 -12.73
C PRO A 48 -1.60 -16.50 -13.73
N GLY A 49 -0.42 -16.82 -13.19
CA GLY A 49 0.76 -17.16 -14.01
C GLY A 49 1.50 -15.98 -14.65
N LEU A 50 0.91 -14.77 -14.65
CA LEU A 50 1.60 -13.58 -15.17
C LEU A 50 2.55 -12.99 -14.13
N LYS A 51 3.79 -12.70 -14.55
CA LYS A 51 4.83 -12.15 -13.69
C LYS A 51 4.99 -10.64 -13.88
N PRO A 52 5.38 -9.90 -12.81
CA PRO A 52 5.81 -8.51 -12.95
C PRO A 52 7.02 -8.42 -13.88
N GLY A 53 6.92 -7.66 -14.95
CA GLY A 53 7.99 -7.51 -15.95
C GLY A 53 7.63 -8.06 -17.33
N ASP A 54 6.76 -9.06 -17.44
CA ASP A 54 6.39 -9.69 -18.72
C ASP A 54 5.59 -8.78 -19.68
N GLY A 55 5.30 -7.54 -19.25
CA GLY A 55 4.51 -6.59 -20.04
C GLY A 55 3.01 -6.92 -20.09
N LYS A 56 2.61 -8.16 -19.92
CA LYS A 56 1.22 -8.65 -20.03
C LYS A 56 0.37 -8.43 -18.77
N LEU A 57 1.01 -8.42 -17.59
CA LEU A 57 0.30 -8.24 -16.32
C LEU A 57 -0.46 -6.90 -16.25
N GLY A 58 0.11 -5.83 -16.77
CA GLY A 58 -0.51 -4.50 -16.78
C GLY A 58 -1.82 -4.44 -17.57
N PRO A 59 -1.85 -4.91 -18.83
CA PRO A 59 -3.09 -5.05 -19.60
C PRO A 59 -4.13 -5.91 -18.87
N CYS A 60 -3.78 -7.12 -18.41
CA CYS A 60 -4.69 -7.99 -17.68
C CYS A 60 -5.32 -7.31 -16.44
N MET A 61 -4.50 -6.72 -15.56
CA MET A 61 -5.01 -5.98 -14.38
C MET A 61 -5.89 -4.78 -14.77
N LYS A 62 -5.69 -4.21 -15.95
CA LYS A 62 -6.51 -3.11 -16.46
C LYS A 62 -7.89 -3.59 -16.94
N GLU A 63 -7.97 -4.77 -17.54
CA GLU A 63 -9.23 -5.40 -17.93
C GLU A 63 -10.13 -5.66 -16.72
N HIS A 64 -9.54 -6.03 -15.59
CA HIS A 64 -10.23 -6.26 -14.31
C HIS A 64 -10.26 -5.04 -13.37
N ALA A 65 -10.05 -3.82 -13.90
CA ALA A 65 -9.88 -2.63 -13.06
C ALA A 65 -11.05 -2.33 -12.11
N ALA A 66 -12.28 -2.71 -12.49
CA ALA A 66 -13.48 -2.53 -11.68
C ALA A 66 -13.61 -3.56 -10.53
N GLU A 67 -12.86 -4.66 -10.61
CA GLU A 67 -12.93 -5.78 -9.66
C GLU A 67 -11.74 -5.81 -8.71
N LEU A 68 -10.78 -4.91 -8.89
CA LEU A 68 -9.60 -4.82 -8.03
C LEU A 68 -9.96 -4.36 -6.63
N SER A 69 -9.22 -4.86 -5.64
CA SER A 69 -9.33 -4.36 -4.27
C SER A 69 -9.03 -2.85 -4.18
N PRO A 70 -9.63 -2.15 -3.22
CA PRO A 70 -9.34 -0.73 -2.98
C PRO A 70 -7.85 -0.45 -2.80
N GLU A 71 -7.13 -1.34 -2.13
CA GLU A 71 -5.69 -1.25 -1.89
C GLU A 71 -4.89 -1.36 -3.18
N CYS A 72 -5.27 -2.29 -4.06
CA CYS A 72 -4.63 -2.42 -5.37
C CYS A 72 -4.92 -1.23 -6.27
N THR A 73 -6.15 -0.75 -6.27
CA THR A 73 -6.54 0.46 -7.01
C THR A 73 -5.74 1.67 -6.54
N ALA A 74 -5.66 1.90 -5.24
CA ALA A 74 -4.88 3.00 -4.66
C ALA A 74 -3.38 2.89 -5.02
N ALA A 75 -2.81 1.68 -4.96
CA ALA A 75 -1.42 1.45 -5.33
C ALA A 75 -1.17 1.68 -6.84
N ALA A 76 -2.12 1.30 -7.69
CA ALA A 76 -2.04 1.55 -9.13
C ALA A 76 -2.06 3.05 -9.44
N GLU A 77 -2.93 3.82 -8.78
CA GLU A 77 -3.00 5.28 -8.93
C GLU A 77 -1.72 5.95 -8.40
N ALA A 78 -1.24 5.58 -7.21
CA ALA A 78 0.03 6.07 -6.68
C ALA A 78 1.20 5.80 -7.64
N GLY A 79 1.23 4.61 -8.25
CA GLY A 79 2.20 4.27 -9.28
C GLY A 79 2.09 5.11 -10.55
N LYS A 80 0.89 5.49 -10.97
CA LYS A 80 0.68 6.42 -12.11
C LYS A 80 1.20 7.82 -11.77
N GLN A 81 0.87 8.34 -10.58
CA GLN A 81 1.33 9.66 -10.14
C GLN A 81 2.85 9.71 -10.01
N ALA A 82 3.46 8.70 -9.41
CA ALA A 82 4.92 8.62 -9.29
C ALA A 82 5.61 8.62 -10.68
N ARG A 83 5.09 7.87 -11.65
CA ARG A 83 5.64 7.90 -13.02
C ARG A 83 5.50 9.26 -13.68
N LYS A 84 4.37 9.96 -13.46
CA LYS A 84 4.15 11.31 -13.96
C LYS A 84 5.15 12.29 -13.33
N ALA A 85 5.35 12.22 -12.03
CA ALA A 85 6.32 13.05 -11.31
C ALA A 85 7.76 12.81 -11.79
N ILE A 86 8.18 11.56 -11.98
CA ILE A 86 9.50 11.23 -12.54
C ILE A 86 9.67 11.81 -13.94
N ARG A 87 8.69 11.68 -14.81
CA ARG A 87 8.79 12.26 -16.17
C ARG A 87 8.88 13.78 -16.17
N ALA A 88 8.21 14.44 -15.22
CA ALA A 88 8.23 15.90 -15.12
C ALA A 88 9.55 16.40 -14.52
N ASN A 89 10.00 15.79 -13.42
CA ASN A 89 11.07 16.32 -12.58
C ASN A 89 12.46 15.74 -12.91
N CYS A 90 12.53 14.58 -13.59
CA CYS A 90 13.80 13.89 -13.84
C CYS A 90 14.26 13.96 -15.31
N LYS A 91 13.70 14.84 -16.12
CA LYS A 91 14.04 14.89 -17.55
C LYS A 91 15.53 15.14 -17.81
N ALA A 92 16.14 16.08 -17.07
CA ALA A 92 17.56 16.39 -17.16
C ALA A 92 18.44 15.23 -16.66
N ASP A 93 18.09 14.68 -15.48
CA ASP A 93 18.84 13.56 -14.90
C ASP A 93 18.75 12.29 -15.76
N ILE A 94 17.58 12.01 -16.35
CA ILE A 94 17.43 10.90 -17.30
C ILE A 94 18.33 11.07 -18.51
N ALA A 95 18.39 12.26 -19.07
CA ALA A 95 19.27 12.55 -20.22
C ALA A 95 20.75 12.45 -19.85
N LYS A 96 21.12 12.82 -18.63
CA LYS A 96 22.48 12.81 -18.12
C LYS A 96 22.97 11.42 -17.74
N PHE A 97 22.18 10.67 -16.98
CA PHE A 97 22.62 9.43 -16.35
C PHE A 97 22.00 8.16 -16.96
N CYS A 98 20.84 8.28 -17.62
CA CYS A 98 20.03 7.14 -18.04
C CYS A 98 19.68 7.16 -19.54
N ALA A 99 20.46 7.87 -20.36
CA ALA A 99 20.21 7.99 -21.81
C ALA A 99 20.16 6.64 -22.53
N ASP A 100 21.06 5.74 -22.17
CA ASP A 100 21.20 4.40 -22.79
C ASP A 100 20.36 3.32 -22.07
N THR A 101 19.53 3.71 -21.10
CA THR A 101 18.71 2.74 -20.36
C THR A 101 17.62 2.16 -21.25
N PRO A 102 17.45 0.83 -21.27
CA PRO A 102 16.38 0.20 -22.04
C PRO A 102 15.00 0.76 -21.72
N LYS A 103 14.12 0.87 -22.74
CA LYS A 103 12.75 1.39 -22.55
C LYS A 103 11.81 0.38 -21.86
N GLU A 104 12.36 -0.50 -21.05
CA GLU A 104 11.61 -1.48 -20.28
C GLU A 104 10.94 -0.86 -19.07
N ARG A 105 9.85 -1.51 -18.63
CA ARG A 105 9.10 -1.04 -17.47
C ARG A 105 9.97 -1.08 -16.21
N GLY A 106 10.21 0.09 -15.62
CA GLY A 106 10.97 0.26 -14.38
C GLY A 106 12.47 0.44 -14.55
N ALA A 107 13.04 0.25 -15.77
CA ALA A 107 14.47 0.39 -16.02
C ALA A 107 14.99 1.80 -15.69
N ILE A 108 14.29 2.83 -16.16
CA ILE A 108 14.61 4.24 -15.81
C ILE A 108 14.57 4.47 -14.29
N GLY A 109 13.56 3.92 -13.62
CA GLY A 109 13.48 4.06 -12.16
C GLY A 109 14.65 3.42 -11.42
N LYS A 110 15.12 2.27 -11.86
CA LYS A 110 16.31 1.61 -11.29
C LYS A 110 17.59 2.37 -11.60
N CYS A 111 17.71 2.91 -12.83
CA CYS A 111 18.83 3.75 -13.20
C CYS A 111 18.90 5.00 -12.33
N LEU A 112 17.79 5.71 -12.15
CA LEU A 112 17.74 6.89 -11.26
C LEU A 112 18.07 6.54 -9.81
N GLU A 113 17.63 5.36 -9.33
CA GLU A 113 17.98 4.89 -7.98
C GLU A 113 19.49 4.63 -7.81
N SER A 114 20.18 4.14 -8.85
CA SER A 114 21.64 3.94 -8.79
C SER A 114 22.44 5.26 -8.75
N HIS A 115 21.84 6.35 -9.22
CA HIS A 115 22.42 7.70 -9.19
C HIS A 115 21.77 8.61 -8.15
N ALA A 116 21.11 8.06 -7.12
CA ALA A 116 20.27 8.79 -6.18
C ALA A 116 20.96 9.99 -5.49
N SER A 117 22.27 9.91 -5.27
CA SER A 117 23.09 10.99 -4.66
C SER A 117 23.43 12.13 -5.62
N GLU A 118 23.25 11.93 -6.92
CA GLU A 118 23.65 12.86 -7.99
C GLU A 118 22.45 13.54 -8.64
N LEU A 119 21.22 13.12 -8.29
CA LEU A 119 20.00 13.67 -8.84
C LEU A 119 19.73 15.09 -8.35
N GLU A 120 19.10 15.89 -9.20
CA GLU A 120 18.50 17.14 -8.75
C GLU A 120 17.46 16.86 -7.65
N SER A 121 17.30 17.80 -6.69
CA SER A 121 16.44 17.60 -5.52
C SER A 121 15.01 17.19 -5.89
N ALA A 122 14.39 17.86 -6.87
CA ALA A 122 13.04 17.55 -7.33
C ALA A 122 12.93 16.15 -7.94
N CYS A 123 13.96 15.67 -8.64
CA CYS A 123 14.03 14.33 -9.16
C CYS A 123 14.23 13.31 -8.04
N GLY A 124 15.16 13.58 -7.12
CA GLY A 124 15.41 12.73 -5.96
C GLY A 124 14.14 12.49 -5.13
N ASP A 125 13.35 13.53 -4.89
CA ASP A 125 12.09 13.44 -4.16
C ASP A 125 11.04 12.62 -4.93
N ALA A 126 10.94 12.79 -6.24
CA ALA A 126 10.06 12.01 -7.10
C ALA A 126 10.44 10.51 -7.11
N VAL A 127 11.73 10.19 -7.09
CA VAL A 127 12.24 8.82 -7.01
C VAL A 127 11.94 8.19 -5.66
N LYS A 128 12.16 8.91 -4.55
CA LYS A 128 11.89 8.44 -3.17
C LYS A 128 10.40 8.21 -2.90
N SER A 129 9.53 9.04 -3.48
CA SER A 129 8.06 8.93 -3.32
C SER A 129 7.43 7.78 -4.11
N ARG A 130 8.20 7.07 -4.92
CA ARG A 130 7.71 5.97 -5.75
C ARG A 130 7.29 4.76 -4.91
N PRO A 131 6.10 4.16 -5.14
CA PRO A 131 5.75 2.89 -4.53
C PRO A 131 6.80 1.82 -4.83
N GLY A 132 7.35 1.20 -3.79
CA GLY A 132 8.40 0.18 -3.92
C GLY A 132 9.83 0.74 -4.05
N ALA A 133 10.05 2.04 -3.92
CA ALA A 133 11.39 2.59 -3.74
C ALA A 133 12.01 2.01 -2.45
N LYS A 134 13.27 1.60 -2.53
CA LYS A 134 14.00 1.20 -1.32
C LYS A 134 14.12 2.43 -0.43
N LYS A 135 13.60 2.34 0.79
CA LYS A 135 13.92 3.34 1.81
C LYS A 135 15.41 3.21 2.12
N ALA A 136 16.16 4.27 1.83
CA ALA A 136 17.54 4.38 2.24
C ALA A 136 17.63 4.49 3.78
#